data_10ef0b9a222d87a3980ff67538c4966f
#
_entry.id   10ef0b9a222d87a3980ff67538c4966f
#
_cell.length_a   1.000
_cell.length_b   1.000
_cell.length_c   1.000
_cell.angle_alpha   90.00
_cell.angle_beta   90.00
_cell.angle_gamma   90.00
#
_symmetry.space_group_name_H-M   'P 1'
#
loop_
_entity.id
_entity.type
_entity.pdbx_description
1 polymer ?
#
loop_
_entity_poly.entity_id
_entity_poly.type
_entity_poly.pdbx_seq_one_letter_code
_entity_poly.pdbx_strand_id
1 'polypeptide(L)'
;MNDSSEILERLYSVIESRKGGDPKSSYTARLLSQGTPEIAKKVGEEAVETITAALAAEDQHIIAESADLLYHLLVLWAEKGISPEDVWAELLRRERSSGIDEKAARTHK
;
A
#
# COMPACT_ATOMS: atom_id res chain seq x y z
N MET A 1 21.73 9.73 -9.54
CA MET A 1 20.45 10.38 -9.74
C MET A 1 19.36 9.65 -8.98
N ASN A 2 18.56 10.38 -8.26
CA ASN A 2 17.47 9.77 -7.53
C ASN A 2 16.23 9.69 -8.43
N ASP A 3 15.81 8.49 -8.74
CA ASP A 3 14.64 8.25 -9.57
C ASP A 3 13.51 7.79 -8.68
N SER A 4 12.54 8.67 -8.43
CA SER A 4 11.42 8.37 -7.56
C SER A 4 10.32 7.58 -8.27
N SER A 5 10.39 7.44 -9.61
CA SER A 5 9.32 6.76 -10.34
C SER A 5 9.23 5.27 -9.99
N GLU A 6 10.32 4.70 -9.47
CA GLU A 6 10.33 3.28 -9.10
C GLU A 6 10.45 3.07 -7.59
N ILE A 7 10.11 4.09 -6.80
CA ILE A 7 10.29 3.98 -5.35
C ILE A 7 9.44 2.86 -4.76
N LEU A 8 8.22 2.68 -5.25
CA LEU A 8 7.34 1.65 -4.70
C LEU A 8 7.87 0.26 -5.03
N GLU A 9 8.40 0.07 -6.23
CA GLU A 9 8.99 -1.23 -6.60
C GLU A 9 10.22 -1.54 -5.76
N ARG A 10 11.06 -0.54 -5.52
CA ARG A 10 12.25 -0.75 -4.68
C ARG A 10 11.85 -1.06 -3.25
N LEU A 11 10.87 -0.34 -2.71
CA LEU A 11 10.39 -0.58 -1.37
C LEU A 11 9.77 -1.98 -1.27
N TYR A 12 8.99 -2.36 -2.27
CA TYR A 12 8.39 -3.69 -2.29
C TYR A 12 9.47 -4.78 -2.26
N SER A 13 10.57 -4.60 -3.01
CA SER A 13 11.67 -5.55 -3.00
C SER A 13 12.29 -5.69 -1.61
N VAL A 14 12.45 -4.58 -0.90
CA VAL A 14 12.98 -4.61 0.47
C VAL A 14 12.00 -5.39 1.36
N ILE A 15 10.70 -5.10 1.24
CA ILE A 15 9.69 -5.79 2.05
C ILE A 15 9.73 -7.30 1.79
N GLU A 16 9.80 -7.70 0.51
CA GLU A 16 9.90 -9.11 0.17
C GLU A 16 11.11 -9.75 0.81
N SER A 17 12.23 -9.03 0.86
CA SER A 17 13.46 -9.56 1.42
C SER A 17 13.36 -9.79 2.93
N ARG A 18 12.36 -9.22 3.60
CA ARG A 18 12.19 -9.38 5.06
C ARG A 18 11.34 -10.59 5.42
N LYS A 19 10.74 -11.26 4.46
CA LYS A 19 9.95 -12.45 4.73
C LYS A 19 10.83 -13.49 5.40
N GLY A 20 10.35 -14.03 6.52
CA GLY A 20 11.12 -15.02 7.27
C GLY A 20 12.26 -14.45 8.08
N GLY A 21 12.42 -13.13 8.09
CA GLY A 21 13.46 -12.49 8.86
C GLY A 21 13.15 -12.42 10.33
N ASP A 22 14.08 -11.83 11.10
CA ASP A 22 13.97 -11.74 12.54
C ASP A 22 12.98 -10.65 12.95
N PRO A 23 11.84 -11.01 13.58
CA PRO A 23 10.87 -10.01 13.99
C PRO A 23 11.39 -9.03 15.02
N LYS A 24 12.47 -9.38 15.73
CA LYS A 24 13.03 -8.48 16.74
C LYS A 24 13.87 -7.38 16.12
N SER A 25 14.42 -7.59 14.93
CA SER A 25 15.30 -6.62 14.30
C SER A 25 14.67 -5.89 13.13
N SER A 26 13.47 -6.30 12.70
CA SER A 26 12.81 -5.70 11.54
C SER A 26 11.31 -5.59 11.80
N TYR A 27 10.82 -4.35 11.74
CA TYR A 27 9.39 -4.09 11.85
C TYR A 27 8.61 -4.82 10.74
N THR A 28 9.16 -4.77 9.51
CA THR A 28 8.52 -5.43 8.39
C THR A 28 8.43 -6.94 8.61
N ALA A 29 9.53 -7.54 9.08
CA ALA A 29 9.53 -8.98 9.36
C ALA A 29 8.49 -9.32 10.43
N ARG A 30 8.35 -8.45 11.44
CA ARG A 30 7.36 -8.68 12.49
C ARG A 30 5.94 -8.62 11.93
N LEU A 31 5.65 -7.62 11.11
CA LEU A 31 4.33 -7.52 10.48
C LEU A 31 4.02 -8.75 9.66
N LEU A 32 4.96 -9.17 8.82
CA LEU A 32 4.75 -10.33 7.97
C LEU A 32 4.53 -11.59 8.80
N SER A 33 5.20 -11.71 9.95
CA SER A 33 5.03 -12.86 10.82
C SER A 33 3.67 -12.88 11.51
N GLN A 34 3.02 -11.73 11.65
CA GLN A 34 1.72 -11.63 12.30
C GLN A 34 0.56 -11.95 11.37
N GLY A 35 0.79 -11.91 10.07
CA GLY A 35 -0.20 -12.38 9.11
C GLY A 35 -1.19 -11.33 8.67
N THR A 36 -2.08 -11.73 7.77
CA THR A 36 -3.01 -10.84 7.09
C THR A 36 -3.90 -10.02 8.01
N PRO A 37 -4.53 -10.61 9.05
CA PRO A 37 -5.45 -9.80 9.88
C PRO A 37 -4.74 -8.60 10.53
N GLU A 38 -3.54 -8.79 11.03
CA GLU A 38 -2.82 -7.70 11.69
C GLU A 38 -2.36 -6.66 10.68
N ILE A 39 -1.88 -7.11 9.52
CA ILE A 39 -1.45 -6.20 8.47
C ILE A 39 -2.63 -5.38 7.96
N ALA A 40 -3.77 -6.02 7.73
CA ALA A 40 -4.98 -5.32 7.27
C ALA A 40 -5.43 -4.28 8.28
N LYS A 41 -5.33 -4.62 9.57
CA LYS A 41 -5.66 -3.67 10.63
C LYS A 41 -4.78 -2.44 10.56
N LYS A 42 -3.48 -2.62 10.32
CA LYS A 42 -2.56 -1.49 10.19
C LYS A 42 -2.90 -0.63 8.99
N VAL A 43 -3.27 -1.24 7.85
CA VAL A 43 -3.69 -0.48 6.68
C VAL A 43 -4.89 0.41 7.04
N GLY A 44 -5.86 -0.16 7.76
CA GLY A 44 -7.02 0.61 8.19
C GLY A 44 -6.66 1.77 9.09
N GLU A 45 -5.77 1.52 10.06
CA GLU A 45 -5.35 2.57 10.99
C GLU A 45 -4.65 3.71 10.25
N GLU A 46 -3.76 3.39 9.32
CA GLU A 46 -3.05 4.44 8.58
C GLU A 46 -3.99 5.20 7.65
N ALA A 47 -4.99 4.52 7.10
CA ALA A 47 -5.99 5.19 6.26
C ALA A 47 -6.77 6.21 7.09
N VAL A 48 -7.18 5.84 8.30
CA VAL A 48 -7.90 6.76 9.19
C VAL A 48 -7.01 7.93 9.56
N GLU A 49 -5.73 7.69 9.85
CA GLU A 49 -4.81 8.77 10.21
C GLU A 49 -4.60 9.73 9.05
N THR A 50 -4.59 9.21 7.82
CA THR A 50 -4.49 10.06 6.64
C THR A 50 -5.72 10.95 6.51
N ILE A 51 -6.90 10.37 6.72
CA ILE A 51 -8.15 11.11 6.67
C ILE A 51 -8.17 12.22 7.74
N THR A 52 -7.77 11.86 8.96
CA THR A 52 -7.73 12.79 10.08
C THR A 52 -6.79 13.95 9.78
N ALA A 53 -5.62 13.65 9.23
CA ALA A 53 -4.65 14.68 8.87
C ALA A 53 -5.24 15.62 7.80
N ALA A 54 -5.95 15.06 6.83
CA ALA A 54 -6.57 15.86 5.76
C ALA A 54 -7.63 16.79 6.33
N LEU A 55 -8.44 16.30 7.27
CA LEU A 55 -9.49 17.11 7.88
C LEU A 55 -8.91 18.23 8.72
N ALA A 56 -7.72 18.04 9.30
CA ALA A 56 -7.03 19.07 10.06
C ALA A 56 -6.27 20.04 9.18
N ALA A 57 -6.21 19.77 7.87
CA ALA A 57 -5.52 20.61 6.87
C ALA A 57 -4.04 20.81 7.19
N GLU A 58 -3.38 19.76 7.66
CA GLU A 58 -1.95 19.80 7.99
C GLU A 58 -1.18 19.04 6.92
N ASP A 59 -0.72 19.76 5.89
CA ASP A 59 -0.12 19.14 4.71
C ASP A 59 1.03 18.20 5.02
N GLN A 60 1.93 18.59 5.93
CA GLN A 60 3.06 17.71 6.27
C GLN A 60 2.60 16.42 6.90
N HIS A 61 1.54 16.47 7.69
CA HIS A 61 0.95 15.27 8.28
C HIS A 61 0.31 14.39 7.21
N ILE A 62 -0.38 15.01 6.25
CA ILE A 62 -0.99 14.25 5.15
C ILE A 62 0.10 13.49 4.39
N ILE A 63 1.21 14.15 4.11
CA ILE A 63 2.31 13.53 3.39
C ILE A 63 2.87 12.35 4.18
N ALA A 64 3.13 12.54 5.47
CA ALA A 64 3.72 11.52 6.32
C ALA A 64 2.78 10.31 6.43
N GLU A 65 1.49 10.56 6.69
CA GLU A 65 0.55 9.47 6.85
C GLU A 65 0.27 8.75 5.52
N SER A 66 0.34 9.48 4.41
CA SER A 66 0.20 8.86 3.10
C SER A 66 1.34 7.90 2.84
N ALA A 67 2.56 8.27 3.22
CA ALA A 67 3.72 7.40 3.07
C ALA A 67 3.56 6.14 3.92
N ASP A 68 3.08 6.29 5.17
CA ASP A 68 2.82 5.16 6.05
C ASP A 68 1.76 4.24 5.46
N LEU A 69 0.70 4.82 4.90
CA LEU A 69 -0.37 4.05 4.29
C LEU A 69 0.15 3.24 3.12
N LEU A 70 0.92 3.87 2.23
CA LEU A 70 1.49 3.16 1.10
C LEU A 70 2.42 2.03 1.54
N TYR A 71 3.23 2.28 2.57
CA TYR A 71 4.14 1.26 3.09
C TYR A 71 3.35 0.03 3.57
N HIS A 72 2.34 0.24 4.39
CA HIS A 72 1.56 -0.87 4.92
C HIS A 72 0.76 -1.58 3.83
N LEU A 73 0.31 -0.82 2.83
CA LEU A 73 -0.38 -1.41 1.69
C LEU A 73 0.55 -2.35 0.92
N LEU A 74 1.81 -1.93 0.73
CA LEU A 74 2.80 -2.79 0.08
C LEU A 74 3.09 -4.05 0.89
N VAL A 75 3.11 -3.94 2.22
CA VAL A 75 3.29 -5.11 3.09
C VAL A 75 2.12 -6.08 2.89
N LEU A 76 0.90 -5.54 2.81
CA LEU A 76 -0.28 -6.38 2.58
C LEU A 76 -0.17 -7.10 1.23
N TRP A 77 0.24 -6.38 0.18
CA TRP A 77 0.42 -7.03 -1.12
C TRP A 77 1.46 -8.14 -1.05
N ALA A 78 2.59 -7.87 -0.40
CA ALA A 78 3.64 -8.88 -0.27
C ALA A 78 3.12 -10.13 0.46
N GLU A 79 2.35 -9.93 1.52
CA GLU A 79 1.77 -11.03 2.27
C GLU A 79 0.84 -11.87 1.40
N LYS A 80 0.12 -11.23 0.49
CA LYS A 80 -0.85 -11.92 -0.36
C LYS A 80 -0.25 -12.38 -1.69
N GLY A 81 1.04 -12.15 -1.92
CA GLY A 81 1.67 -12.57 -3.17
C GLY A 81 1.28 -11.71 -4.36
N ILE A 82 0.85 -10.50 -4.11
CA ILE A 82 0.47 -9.55 -5.16
C ILE A 82 1.64 -8.61 -5.40
N SER A 83 2.04 -8.43 -6.66
CA SER A 83 3.12 -7.51 -6.99
C SER A 83 2.55 -6.12 -7.30
N PRO A 84 3.38 -5.07 -7.17
CA PRO A 84 2.92 -3.74 -7.59
C PRO A 84 2.48 -3.72 -9.06
N GLU A 85 3.14 -4.51 -9.91
CA GLU A 85 2.78 -4.56 -11.33
C GLU A 85 1.35 -5.05 -11.53
N ASP A 86 0.88 -5.96 -10.67
CA ASP A 86 -0.51 -6.42 -10.75
C ASP A 86 -1.48 -5.26 -10.57
N VAL A 87 -1.18 -4.39 -9.61
CA VAL A 87 -2.03 -3.24 -9.32
C VAL A 87 -1.92 -2.20 -10.44
N TRP A 88 -0.69 -1.97 -10.93
CA TRP A 88 -0.49 -1.03 -12.05
C TRP A 88 -1.23 -1.52 -13.29
N ALA A 89 -1.24 -2.82 -13.56
CA ALA A 89 -1.96 -3.37 -14.69
C ALA A 89 -3.45 -3.09 -14.59
N GLU A 90 -4.01 -3.21 -13.39
CA GLU A 90 -5.42 -2.91 -13.19
C GLU A 90 -5.71 -1.42 -13.40
N LEU A 91 -4.81 -0.56 -12.93
CA LEU A 91 -4.95 0.88 -13.14
C LEU A 91 -4.88 1.23 -14.62
N LEU A 92 -3.96 0.59 -15.34
CA LEU A 92 -3.84 0.80 -16.78
C LEU A 92 -5.11 0.36 -17.51
N ARG A 93 -5.68 -0.76 -17.09
CA ARG A 93 -6.92 -1.25 -17.66
C ARG A 93 -8.04 -0.23 -17.49
N ARG A 94 -8.13 0.34 -16.29
CA ARG A 94 -9.16 1.35 -16.00
C ARG A 94 -8.93 2.64 -16.79
N GLU A 95 -7.69 2.97 -17.02
CA GLU A 95 -7.36 4.18 -17.80
C GLU A 95 -7.88 4.09 -19.22
N ARG A 96 -7.95 2.87 -19.77
CA ARG A 96 -8.41 2.66 -21.15
C ARG A 96 -9.92 2.62 -21.28
N SER A 97 -10.64 2.58 -20.14
CA SER A 97 -12.09 2.56 -20.13
C SER A 97 -12.61 3.93 -19.75
N SER A 98 -13.86 4.27 -20.16
CA SER A 98 -14.46 5.49 -19.66
C SER A 98 -14.73 5.29 -18.16
N GLY A 99 -14.57 6.36 -17.38
CA GLY A 99 -14.81 6.28 -15.96
C GLY A 99 -16.24 5.86 -15.64
N ILE A 100 -17.19 6.28 -16.45
CA ILE A 100 -18.59 5.93 -16.26
C ILE A 100 -18.80 4.43 -16.46
N ASP A 101 -18.26 3.88 -17.55
CA ASP A 101 -18.41 2.45 -17.84
C ASP A 101 -17.76 1.60 -16.75
N GLU A 102 -16.59 1.99 -16.30
CA GLU A 102 -15.88 1.23 -15.25
C GLU A 102 -16.66 1.25 -13.96
N LYS A 103 -17.21 2.41 -13.60
CA LYS A 103 -17.97 2.54 -12.37
C LYS A 103 -19.23 1.68 -12.41
N ALA A 104 -19.91 1.67 -13.55
CA ALA A 104 -21.11 0.86 -13.74
C ALA A 104 -20.78 -0.63 -13.57
N ALA A 105 -19.67 -1.09 -14.17
CA ALA A 105 -19.27 -2.48 -14.07
C ALA A 105 -19.02 -2.88 -12.60
N ARG A 106 -18.39 -2.00 -11.82
CA ARG A 106 -18.11 -2.32 -10.43
C ARG A 106 -19.34 -2.37 -9.56
N THR A 107 -20.36 -1.57 -9.86
CA THR A 107 -21.55 -1.56 -9.06
C THR A 107 -22.47 -2.75 -9.32
N HIS A 108 -22.19 -3.51 -10.35
CA HIS A 108 -22.98 -4.69 -10.69
C HIS A 108 -22.46 -5.97 -10.04
N LYS A 109 -21.46 -5.88 -9.21
CA LYS A 109 -20.92 -7.07 -8.54
C LYS A 109 -21.69 -7.47 -7.32
#